data_9d40409a4d9afb0dd3adcd72fafd90f3
#
_entry.id   9d40409a4d9afb0dd3adcd72fafd90f3
#
_cell.length_a   1.000
_cell.length_b   1.000
_cell.length_c   1.000
_cell.angle_alpha   90.00
_cell.angle_beta   90.00
_cell.angle_gamma   90.00
#
_symmetry.space_group_name_H-M   'P 1'
#
loop_
_entity.id
_entity.type
_entity.pdbx_description
1 polymer ?
#
loop_
_entity_poly.entity_id
_entity_poly.type
_entity_poly.pdbx_seq_one_letter_code
_entity_poly.pdbx_strand_id
1 'polypeptide(L)'
;GRVTSAQSWLVESGVEVDQSAHLEQLLVSRYMSVSAQELPDEILVNIAIPENSALESLLSERKGSRLEIRVPQRGEKRELLDSVLLNSRDVLVRYLSQRSQDLTTRTQALEEIQRTLGMEQPPLRIECFDIANMQGSQIVASMVVFEDGLPKKSDYRRFSIHSETGKPNDVASMKQVLARRIARMDEEIIDEAQVDKSKMRFAYPPQLIIVDGGKPQVNAAASVLQGRDIFICGLAKRFEEVWLPHSKDPIIFPRNSEALYLFQRIRDEAHRFANTYHRSKRSKEGLASLLDGIDGLGSVRRKSLIDHFGSVAKLRGASVEEIAGLPGIGRKIAEHILESLSENASAFSGVDAATGEVLDSADKVDGV
;
A
#
# COMPACT_ATOMS: atom_id res chain seq x y z
N GLY A 1 9.73 31.65 15.02
CA GLY A 1 8.80 32.11 14.02
C GLY A 1 7.36 31.78 14.39
N ARG A 2 6.39 32.49 13.84
CA ARG A 2 4.95 32.26 14.08
C ARG A 2 4.28 31.90 12.77
N VAL A 3 3.49 30.83 12.76
CA VAL A 3 2.65 30.47 11.60
C VAL A 3 1.56 31.55 11.45
N THR A 4 1.50 32.18 10.31
CA THR A 4 0.54 33.26 10.02
C THR A 4 -0.72 32.74 9.34
N SER A 5 -0.58 31.73 8.45
CA SER A 5 -1.71 31.07 7.79
C SER A 5 -1.31 29.66 7.35
N ALA A 6 -2.29 28.81 7.20
CA ALA A 6 -2.14 27.50 6.56
C ALA A 6 -3.30 27.32 5.57
N GLN A 7 -3.00 26.91 4.35
CA GLN A 7 -3.97 26.60 3.32
C GLN A 7 -3.64 25.25 2.69
N SER A 8 -4.64 24.49 2.35
CA SER A 8 -4.49 23.18 1.69
C SER A 8 -5.34 23.15 0.42
N TRP A 9 -4.80 22.65 -0.65
CA TRP A 9 -5.49 22.43 -1.90
C TRP A 9 -5.40 20.97 -2.28
N LEU A 10 -6.48 20.45 -2.84
CA LEU A 10 -6.51 19.15 -3.47
C LEU A 10 -6.35 19.33 -4.95
N VAL A 11 -5.40 18.63 -5.53
CA VAL A 11 -5.15 18.62 -6.97
C VAL A 11 -5.39 17.22 -7.48
N GLU A 12 -6.38 17.08 -8.36
CA GLU A 12 -6.61 15.82 -9.08
C GLU A 12 -5.62 15.75 -10.25
N SER A 13 -4.66 14.84 -10.16
CA SER A 13 -3.69 14.62 -11.23
C SER A 13 -3.92 13.26 -11.90
N GLY A 14 -3.64 13.18 -13.19
CA GLY A 14 -3.63 11.88 -13.88
C GLY A 14 -2.41 11.03 -13.54
N VAL A 15 -2.47 9.77 -13.91
CA VAL A 15 -1.64 8.64 -13.46
C VAL A 15 -0.12 8.76 -13.68
N GLU A 16 0.35 9.64 -14.53
CA GLU A 16 1.79 9.85 -14.81
C GLU A 16 2.12 11.35 -14.88
N VAL A 17 1.83 12.08 -13.83
CA VAL A 17 2.30 13.46 -13.79
C VAL A 17 3.57 13.52 -12.95
N ASP A 18 4.62 14.05 -13.53
CA ASP A 18 5.83 14.38 -12.81
C ASP A 18 5.49 15.31 -11.64
N GLN A 19 5.68 14.81 -10.43
CA GLN A 19 5.37 15.57 -9.21
C GLN A 19 6.13 16.90 -9.15
N SER A 20 7.33 16.94 -9.72
CA SER A 20 8.15 18.14 -9.77
C SER A 20 7.55 19.22 -10.69
N ALA A 21 7.07 18.83 -11.87
CA ALA A 21 6.39 19.73 -12.80
C ALA A 21 5.06 20.26 -12.22
N HIS A 22 4.31 19.42 -11.51
CA HIS A 22 3.11 19.86 -10.80
C HIS A 22 3.41 20.86 -9.68
N LEU A 23 4.45 20.59 -8.89
CA LEU A 23 4.86 21.51 -7.83
C LEU A 23 5.26 22.86 -8.42
N GLU A 24 6.00 22.88 -9.51
CA GLU A 24 6.37 24.10 -10.23
C GLU A 24 5.12 24.89 -10.68
N GLN A 25 4.18 24.23 -11.35
CA GLN A 25 2.91 24.84 -11.76
C GLN A 25 2.13 25.43 -10.59
N LEU A 26 2.06 24.71 -9.46
CA LEU A 26 1.40 25.18 -8.24
C LEU A 26 2.08 26.43 -7.67
N LEU A 27 3.41 26.45 -7.63
CA LEU A 27 4.17 27.60 -7.14
C LEU A 27 3.97 28.83 -8.06
N VAL A 28 4.04 28.64 -9.38
CA VAL A 28 3.76 29.69 -10.36
C VAL A 28 2.34 30.22 -10.15
N SER A 29 1.33 29.36 -10.17
CA SER A 29 -0.07 29.75 -10.01
C SER A 29 -0.31 30.51 -8.69
N ARG A 30 0.27 30.04 -7.59
CA ARG A 30 0.10 30.63 -6.26
C ARG A 30 0.78 31.99 -6.16
N TYR A 31 2.06 32.05 -6.52
CA TYR A 31 2.87 33.24 -6.30
C TYR A 31 2.75 34.29 -7.39
N MET A 32 2.24 33.94 -8.57
CA MET A 32 1.87 34.92 -9.59
C MET A 32 0.54 35.63 -9.28
N SER A 33 -0.30 35.08 -8.41
CA SER A 33 -1.58 35.68 -8.03
C SER A 33 -1.49 36.62 -6.81
N VAL A 34 -0.38 36.61 -6.05
CA VAL A 34 -0.20 37.44 -4.85
C VAL A 34 0.55 38.75 -5.18
N SER A 35 0.43 39.76 -4.31
CA SER A 35 1.17 41.01 -4.50
C SER A 35 2.67 40.83 -4.26
N ALA A 36 3.51 41.69 -4.86
CA ALA A 36 4.97 41.61 -4.69
C ALA A 36 5.43 41.69 -3.22
N GLN A 37 4.69 42.42 -2.39
CA GLN A 37 4.99 42.60 -0.96
C GLN A 37 4.66 41.36 -0.12
N GLU A 38 3.81 40.47 -0.62
CA GLU A 38 3.44 39.21 0.07
C GLU A 38 4.35 38.04 -0.32
N LEU A 39 5.29 38.25 -1.26
CA LEU A 39 6.24 37.20 -1.64
C LEU A 39 7.25 36.94 -0.51
N PRO A 40 7.45 35.69 -0.10
CA PRO A 40 8.39 35.34 0.96
C PRO A 40 9.84 35.47 0.50
N ASP A 41 10.79 35.52 1.44
CA ASP A 41 12.22 35.47 1.13
C ASP A 41 12.69 34.05 0.77
N GLU A 42 11.99 33.04 1.29
CA GLU A 42 12.34 31.64 1.10
C GLU A 42 11.08 30.76 0.99
N ILE A 43 11.11 29.82 0.05
CA ILE A 43 10.09 28.77 -0.12
C ILE A 43 10.74 27.42 0.14
N LEU A 44 10.16 26.65 1.06
CA LEU A 44 10.62 25.29 1.35
C LEU A 44 9.72 24.29 0.62
N VAL A 45 10.35 23.37 -0.13
CA VAL A 45 9.66 22.33 -0.90
C VAL A 45 10.18 20.93 -0.55
N ASN A 46 9.39 19.91 -0.79
CA ASN A 46 9.74 18.53 -0.43
C ASN A 46 10.50 17.77 -1.53
N ILE A 47 10.42 18.26 -2.76
CA ILE A 47 11.10 17.67 -3.93
C ILE A 47 11.80 18.77 -4.72
N ALA A 48 12.86 18.40 -5.42
CA ALA A 48 13.59 19.31 -6.27
C ALA A 48 12.76 19.67 -7.52
N ILE A 49 12.81 20.93 -7.93
CA ILE A 49 12.20 21.42 -9.16
C ILE A 49 13.28 21.49 -10.24
N PRO A 50 13.10 20.92 -11.43
CA PRO A 50 14.13 20.86 -12.47
C PRO A 50 14.67 22.23 -12.88
N GLU A 51 13.80 23.22 -13.07
CA GLU A 51 14.14 24.59 -13.49
C GLU A 51 14.07 25.59 -12.33
N ASN A 52 14.51 25.18 -11.14
CA ASN A 52 14.42 25.98 -9.92
C ASN A 52 15.01 27.38 -10.07
N SER A 53 16.17 27.53 -10.76
CA SER A 53 16.83 28.81 -10.97
C SER A 53 16.03 29.80 -11.82
N ALA A 54 15.28 29.31 -12.81
CA ALA A 54 14.41 30.14 -13.64
C ALA A 54 13.23 30.66 -12.82
N LEU A 55 12.60 29.79 -12.02
CA LEU A 55 11.50 30.17 -11.14
C LEU A 55 11.93 31.14 -10.03
N GLU A 56 13.09 30.90 -9.40
CA GLU A 56 13.69 31.84 -8.44
C GLU A 56 13.95 33.20 -9.03
N SER A 57 14.50 33.28 -10.26
CA SER A 57 14.76 34.53 -10.96
C SER A 57 13.47 35.28 -11.24
N LEU A 58 12.46 34.62 -11.77
CA LEU A 58 11.15 35.18 -12.06
C LEU A 58 10.49 35.76 -10.79
N LEU A 59 10.48 35.03 -9.71
CA LEU A 59 9.85 35.45 -8.46
C LEU A 59 10.67 36.55 -7.76
N SER A 60 12.01 36.51 -7.86
CA SER A 60 12.90 37.53 -7.31
C SER A 60 12.73 38.87 -8.05
N GLU A 61 12.66 38.84 -9.39
CA GLU A 61 12.39 40.02 -10.20
C GLU A 61 11.06 40.68 -9.81
N ARG A 62 10.02 39.86 -9.69
CA ARG A 62 8.69 40.35 -9.30
C ARG A 62 8.69 40.94 -7.88
N LYS A 63 9.41 40.33 -6.96
CA LYS A 63 9.53 40.78 -5.55
C LYS A 63 10.37 42.05 -5.43
N GLY A 64 11.32 42.23 -6.31
CA GLY A 64 12.34 43.30 -6.22
C GLY A 64 13.49 42.99 -5.23
N SER A 65 13.58 41.74 -4.76
CA SER A 65 14.62 41.24 -3.89
C SER A 65 14.80 39.73 -4.05
N ARG A 66 15.92 39.19 -3.57
CA ARG A 66 16.22 37.75 -3.69
C ARG A 66 15.18 36.88 -3.03
N LEU A 67 14.71 35.85 -3.74
CA LEU A 67 13.87 34.77 -3.26
C LEU A 67 14.57 33.44 -3.54
N GLU A 68 14.58 32.53 -2.58
CA GLU A 68 15.19 31.22 -2.71
C GLU A 68 14.14 30.10 -2.57
N ILE A 69 14.26 29.04 -3.37
CA ILE A 69 13.43 27.82 -3.27
C ILE A 69 14.35 26.68 -2.87
N ARG A 70 14.09 26.04 -1.75
CA ARG A 70 14.98 25.03 -1.16
C ARG A 70 14.27 23.74 -0.76
N VAL A 71 15.00 22.62 -0.91
CA VAL A 71 14.67 21.35 -0.29
C VAL A 71 15.51 21.19 0.97
N PRO A 72 14.98 21.44 2.17
CA PRO A 72 15.75 21.34 3.41
C PRO A 72 16.07 19.89 3.73
N GLN A 73 17.36 19.61 4.03
CA GLN A 73 17.81 18.25 4.33
C GLN A 73 17.89 17.96 5.84
N ARG A 74 18.06 19.00 6.70
CA ARG A 74 18.25 18.86 8.14
C ARG A 74 17.92 20.16 8.90
N GLY A 75 17.76 20.05 10.23
CA GLY A 75 17.49 21.17 11.14
C GLY A 75 16.06 21.67 11.12
N GLU A 76 15.79 22.78 11.78
CA GLU A 76 14.44 23.35 12.02
C GLU A 76 13.57 23.49 10.75
N LYS A 77 14.20 23.83 9.61
CA LYS A 77 13.49 23.95 8.33
C LYS A 77 13.00 22.61 7.81
N ARG A 78 13.75 21.54 8.07
CA ARG A 78 13.32 20.17 7.74
C ARG A 78 12.18 19.73 8.64
N GLU A 79 12.24 19.97 9.92
CA GLU A 79 11.18 19.65 10.87
C GLU A 79 9.88 20.40 10.54
N LEU A 80 10.00 21.68 10.15
CA LEU A 80 8.85 22.46 9.68
C LEU A 80 8.22 21.83 8.43
N LEU A 81 9.02 21.45 7.45
CA LEU A 81 8.54 20.80 6.24
C LEU A 81 7.88 19.44 6.55
N ASP A 82 8.46 18.65 7.42
CA ASP A 82 7.89 17.35 7.84
C ASP A 82 6.54 17.54 8.53
N SER A 83 6.38 18.57 9.34
CA SER A 83 5.09 18.95 9.95
C SER A 83 4.03 19.32 8.90
N VAL A 84 4.43 20.07 7.86
CA VAL A 84 3.53 20.44 6.75
C VAL A 84 3.14 19.22 5.95
N LEU A 85 4.07 18.30 5.68
CA LEU A 85 3.80 17.05 4.97
C LEU A 85 2.85 16.13 5.75
N LEU A 86 3.02 16.04 7.08
CA LEU A 86 2.11 15.30 7.93
C LEU A 86 0.68 15.88 7.87
N ASN A 87 0.55 17.20 8.02
CA ASN A 87 -0.73 17.88 7.91
C ASN A 87 -1.40 17.69 6.55
N SER A 88 -0.62 17.75 5.46
CA SER A 88 -1.12 17.50 4.09
C SER A 88 -1.66 16.08 3.94
N ARG A 89 -0.96 15.08 4.49
CA ARG A 89 -1.42 13.69 4.50
C ARG A 89 -2.72 13.53 5.29
N ASP A 90 -2.85 14.16 6.43
CA ASP A 90 -4.06 14.11 7.27
C ASP A 90 -5.27 14.77 6.58
N VAL A 91 -5.06 15.87 5.87
CA VAL A 91 -6.10 16.51 5.05
C VAL A 91 -6.55 15.60 3.93
N LEU A 92 -5.61 14.99 3.21
CA LEU A 92 -5.91 14.04 2.14
C LEU A 92 -6.68 12.82 2.66
N VAL A 93 -6.24 12.22 3.76
CA VAL A 93 -6.92 11.07 4.39
C VAL A 93 -8.36 11.42 4.78
N ARG A 94 -8.58 12.59 5.38
CA ARG A 94 -9.93 13.06 5.73
C ARG A 94 -10.81 13.25 4.50
N TYR A 95 -10.31 13.90 3.47
CA TYR A 95 -11.04 14.09 2.22
C TYR A 95 -11.43 12.76 1.57
N LEU A 96 -10.47 11.84 1.43
CA LEU A 96 -10.72 10.52 0.85
C LEU A 96 -11.72 9.70 1.69
N SER A 97 -11.65 9.81 3.02
CA SER A 97 -12.59 9.15 3.93
C SER A 97 -14.00 9.71 3.79
N GLN A 98 -14.16 11.02 3.74
CA GLN A 98 -15.46 11.67 3.54
C GLN A 98 -16.09 11.29 2.20
N ARG A 99 -15.33 11.39 1.11
CA ARG A 99 -15.79 11.00 -0.23
C ARG A 99 -16.20 9.54 -0.29
N SER A 100 -15.48 8.66 0.39
CA SER A 100 -15.80 7.22 0.38
C SER A 100 -17.03 6.84 1.22
N GLN A 101 -17.43 7.68 2.16
CA GLN A 101 -18.59 7.44 3.03
C GLN A 101 -19.88 8.02 2.43
N ASP A 102 -19.79 8.87 1.44
CA ASP A 102 -20.96 9.42 0.76
C ASP A 102 -21.70 8.32 -0.02
N LEU A 103 -22.95 8.03 0.39
CA LEU A 103 -23.78 7.01 -0.24
C LEU A 103 -24.05 7.33 -1.70
N THR A 104 -24.32 8.59 -2.03
CA THR A 104 -24.59 9.04 -3.40
C THR A 104 -23.41 8.78 -4.32
N THR A 105 -22.21 9.17 -3.90
CA THR A 105 -20.95 8.96 -4.64
C THR A 105 -20.69 7.46 -4.87
N ARG A 106 -20.92 6.63 -3.84
CA ARG A 106 -20.75 5.17 -3.96
C ARG A 106 -21.75 4.55 -4.93
N THR A 107 -23.01 4.94 -4.84
CA THR A 107 -24.06 4.47 -5.76
C THR A 107 -23.71 4.85 -7.20
N GLN A 108 -23.30 6.10 -7.44
CA GLN A 108 -22.87 6.56 -8.77
C GLN A 108 -21.68 5.75 -9.28
N ALA A 109 -20.69 5.45 -8.44
CA ALA A 109 -19.54 4.63 -8.83
C ALA A 109 -19.96 3.22 -9.29
N LEU A 110 -20.83 2.56 -8.52
CA LEU A 110 -21.30 1.20 -8.83
C LEU A 110 -22.17 1.17 -10.10
N GLU A 111 -23.05 2.17 -10.29
CA GLU A 111 -23.85 2.32 -11.50
C GLU A 111 -23.00 2.64 -12.74
N GLU A 112 -21.97 3.44 -12.58
CA GLU A 112 -21.04 3.75 -13.67
C GLU A 112 -20.22 2.50 -14.06
N ILE A 113 -19.76 1.70 -13.10
CA ILE A 113 -19.12 0.40 -13.34
C ILE A 113 -20.08 -0.51 -14.11
N GLN A 114 -21.32 -0.65 -13.65
CA GLN A 114 -22.35 -1.45 -14.31
C GLN A 114 -22.50 -1.07 -15.78
N ARG A 115 -22.74 0.20 -16.05
CA ARG A 115 -22.97 0.71 -17.43
C ARG A 115 -21.74 0.52 -18.32
N THR A 116 -20.57 0.82 -17.80
CA THR A 116 -19.33 0.80 -18.59
C THR A 116 -18.84 -0.62 -18.88
N LEU A 117 -19.05 -1.55 -17.95
CA LEU A 117 -18.69 -2.97 -18.15
C LEU A 117 -19.81 -3.77 -18.81
N GLY A 118 -21.03 -3.19 -18.99
CA GLY A 118 -22.18 -3.88 -19.58
C GLY A 118 -22.79 -4.94 -18.66
N MET A 119 -22.74 -4.73 -17.35
CA MET A 119 -23.33 -5.63 -16.36
C MET A 119 -24.86 -5.43 -16.26
N GLU A 120 -25.60 -6.50 -15.94
CA GLU A 120 -27.06 -6.41 -15.75
C GLU A 120 -27.45 -5.60 -14.50
N GLN A 121 -26.63 -5.72 -13.44
CA GLN A 121 -26.85 -5.04 -12.15
C GLN A 121 -25.56 -4.42 -11.64
N PRO A 122 -25.64 -3.37 -10.78
CA PRO A 122 -24.47 -2.81 -10.12
C PRO A 122 -23.75 -3.87 -9.28
N PRO A 123 -22.40 -3.91 -9.29
CA PRO A 123 -21.65 -4.91 -8.53
C PRO A 123 -21.59 -4.51 -7.04
N LEU A 124 -22.59 -4.94 -6.26
CA LEU A 124 -22.64 -4.67 -4.82
C LEU A 124 -21.51 -5.37 -4.06
N ARG A 125 -21.11 -6.58 -4.50
CA ARG A 125 -19.96 -7.29 -3.96
C ARG A 125 -18.88 -7.42 -5.01
N ILE A 126 -17.72 -6.84 -4.69
CA ILE A 126 -16.52 -6.84 -5.53
C ILE A 126 -15.40 -7.54 -4.78
N GLU A 127 -14.75 -8.51 -5.42
CA GLU A 127 -13.54 -9.16 -4.90
C GLU A 127 -12.34 -8.79 -5.77
N CYS A 128 -11.26 -8.31 -5.16
CA CYS A 128 -10.03 -7.98 -5.89
C CYS A 128 -8.89 -8.88 -5.45
N PHE A 129 -8.18 -9.42 -6.44
CA PHE A 129 -7.06 -10.35 -6.26
C PHE A 129 -5.75 -9.71 -6.72
N ASP A 130 -4.75 -9.75 -5.84
CA ASP A 130 -3.38 -9.31 -6.10
C ASP A 130 -2.42 -10.47 -5.84
N ILE A 131 -1.48 -10.70 -6.76
CA ILE A 131 -0.43 -11.72 -6.65
C ILE A 131 0.88 -11.05 -6.27
N ALA A 132 1.39 -11.41 -5.12
CA ALA A 132 2.64 -10.90 -4.61
C ALA A 132 3.71 -12.01 -4.55
N ASN A 133 4.81 -11.79 -5.26
CA ASN A 133 5.97 -12.68 -5.25
C ASN A 133 6.87 -12.35 -4.06
N MET A 134 7.14 -13.32 -3.21
CA MET A 134 8.09 -13.19 -2.10
C MET A 134 9.48 -13.67 -2.54
N GLN A 135 10.52 -13.02 -2.05
CA GLN A 135 11.89 -13.51 -2.24
C GLN A 135 11.99 -14.96 -1.74
N GLY A 136 12.42 -15.89 -2.61
CA GLY A 136 12.57 -17.30 -2.30
C GLY A 136 11.30 -18.13 -2.44
N SER A 137 10.81 -18.40 -3.63
CA SER A 137 9.81 -19.43 -4.02
C SER A 137 8.39 -19.36 -3.41
N GLN A 138 8.07 -18.47 -2.48
CA GLN A 138 6.72 -18.39 -1.94
C GLN A 138 5.91 -17.30 -2.64
N ILE A 139 4.82 -17.71 -3.27
CA ILE A 139 3.85 -16.82 -3.90
C ILE A 139 2.63 -16.74 -2.98
N VAL A 140 2.15 -15.53 -2.72
CA VAL A 140 0.95 -15.30 -1.91
C VAL A 140 -0.03 -14.47 -2.72
N ALA A 141 -1.25 -14.97 -2.85
CA ALA A 141 -2.35 -14.17 -3.38
C ALA A 141 -3.13 -13.52 -2.23
N SER A 142 -3.46 -12.27 -2.39
CA SER A 142 -4.32 -11.50 -1.50
C SER A 142 -5.68 -11.28 -2.14
N MET A 143 -6.75 -11.46 -1.37
CA MET A 143 -8.12 -11.15 -1.77
C MET A 143 -8.67 -10.09 -0.82
N VAL A 144 -9.09 -8.98 -1.35
CA VAL A 144 -9.86 -7.97 -0.63
C VAL A 144 -11.30 -7.96 -1.13
N VAL A 145 -12.22 -7.58 -0.26
CA VAL A 145 -13.65 -7.58 -0.55
C VAL A 145 -14.22 -6.19 -0.29
N PHE A 146 -15.04 -5.73 -1.22
CA PHE A 146 -15.83 -4.52 -1.07
C PHE A 146 -17.31 -4.87 -1.18
N GLU A 147 -18.11 -4.32 -0.28
CA GLU A 147 -19.57 -4.38 -0.32
C GLU A 147 -20.12 -2.95 -0.31
N ASP A 148 -21.07 -2.68 -1.20
CA ASP A 148 -21.63 -1.33 -1.41
C ASP A 148 -20.56 -0.23 -1.56
N GLY A 149 -19.45 -0.55 -2.24
CA GLY A 149 -18.32 0.35 -2.43
C GLY A 149 -17.44 0.58 -1.18
N LEU A 150 -17.66 -0.15 -0.09
CA LEU A 150 -16.87 -0.08 1.15
C LEU A 150 -16.05 -1.35 1.41
N PRO A 151 -14.84 -1.23 1.99
CA PRO A 151 -14.00 -2.38 2.31
C PRO A 151 -14.60 -3.24 3.43
N LYS A 152 -14.84 -4.53 3.17
CA LYS A 152 -15.31 -5.52 4.15
C LYS A 152 -14.14 -6.36 4.65
N LYS A 153 -13.38 -5.81 5.58
CA LYS A 153 -12.12 -6.40 6.07
C LYS A 153 -12.27 -7.79 6.70
N SER A 154 -13.45 -8.15 7.23
CA SER A 154 -13.72 -9.49 7.77
C SER A 154 -13.58 -10.59 6.73
N ASP A 155 -13.81 -10.24 5.46
CA ASP A 155 -13.84 -11.18 4.34
C ASP A 155 -12.52 -11.23 3.56
N TYR A 156 -11.50 -10.47 3.97
CA TYR A 156 -10.18 -10.51 3.36
C TYR A 156 -9.49 -11.84 3.58
N ARG A 157 -8.83 -12.37 2.56
CA ARG A 157 -8.13 -13.65 2.63
C ARG A 157 -6.76 -13.61 1.98
N ARG A 158 -5.90 -14.52 2.41
CA ARG A 158 -4.61 -14.81 1.81
C ARG A 158 -4.54 -16.27 1.43
N PHE A 159 -3.99 -16.52 0.26
CA PHE A 159 -3.82 -17.85 -0.29
C PHE A 159 -2.32 -18.09 -0.53
N SER A 160 -1.77 -19.11 0.09
CA SER A 160 -0.44 -19.59 -0.26
C SER A 160 -0.52 -20.34 -1.58
N ILE A 161 0.30 -19.98 -2.53
CA ILE A 161 0.35 -20.57 -3.87
C ILE A 161 1.60 -21.42 -4.00
N HIS A 162 1.45 -22.60 -4.53
CA HIS A 162 2.58 -23.49 -4.80
C HIS A 162 2.95 -23.38 -6.27
N SER A 163 4.21 -22.99 -6.54
CA SER A 163 4.75 -23.01 -7.91
C SER A 163 5.25 -24.40 -8.25
N GLU A 164 4.65 -25.03 -9.23
CA GLU A 164 5.09 -26.35 -9.71
C GLU A 164 6.49 -26.32 -10.37
N THR A 165 6.87 -25.16 -10.90
CA THR A 165 8.13 -24.98 -11.65
C THR A 165 9.21 -24.27 -10.84
N GLY A 166 8.94 -23.85 -9.61
CA GLY A 166 9.84 -23.05 -8.79
C GLY A 166 10.08 -21.61 -9.31
N LYS A 167 9.45 -21.23 -10.44
CA LYS A 167 9.53 -19.88 -11.02
C LYS A 167 8.21 -19.13 -10.81
N PRO A 168 8.25 -17.82 -10.55
CA PRO A 168 7.05 -17.00 -10.49
C PRO A 168 6.29 -17.06 -11.83
N ASN A 169 4.99 -17.36 -11.74
CA ASN A 169 4.09 -17.32 -12.89
C ASN A 169 2.73 -16.75 -12.42
N ASP A 170 2.57 -15.44 -12.56
CA ASP A 170 1.40 -14.71 -12.07
C ASP A 170 0.10 -15.21 -12.74
N VAL A 171 0.18 -15.63 -14.00
CA VAL A 171 -0.98 -16.16 -14.74
C VAL A 171 -1.45 -17.50 -14.15
N ALA A 172 -0.52 -18.42 -13.91
CA ALA A 172 -0.84 -19.71 -13.28
C ALA A 172 -1.29 -19.54 -11.82
N SER A 173 -0.64 -18.62 -11.10
CA SER A 173 -0.99 -18.27 -9.72
C SER A 173 -2.40 -17.70 -9.62
N MET A 174 -2.79 -16.81 -10.53
CA MET A 174 -4.14 -16.26 -10.59
C MET A 174 -5.18 -17.35 -10.86
N LYS A 175 -4.90 -18.24 -11.77
CA LYS A 175 -5.76 -19.39 -12.05
C LYS A 175 -5.97 -20.29 -10.84
N GLN A 176 -4.88 -20.60 -10.12
CA GLN A 176 -4.90 -21.44 -8.94
C GLN A 176 -5.72 -20.80 -7.79
N VAL A 177 -5.51 -19.50 -7.52
CA VAL A 177 -6.25 -18.85 -6.43
C VAL A 177 -7.75 -18.76 -6.71
N LEU A 178 -8.13 -18.40 -7.94
CA LEU A 178 -9.54 -18.33 -8.32
C LEU A 178 -10.20 -19.69 -8.29
N ALA A 179 -9.56 -20.76 -8.79
CA ALA A 179 -10.08 -22.11 -8.70
C ALA A 179 -10.36 -22.52 -7.24
N ARG A 180 -9.44 -22.21 -6.32
CA ARG A 180 -9.61 -22.47 -4.88
C ARG A 180 -10.74 -21.63 -4.26
N ARG A 181 -10.88 -20.37 -4.68
CA ARG A 181 -11.97 -19.49 -4.21
C ARG A 181 -13.33 -20.03 -4.64
N ILE A 182 -13.43 -20.43 -5.89
CA ILE A 182 -14.67 -20.96 -6.47
C ILE A 182 -15.03 -22.32 -5.86
N ALA A 183 -14.08 -23.22 -5.72
CA ALA A 183 -14.31 -24.53 -5.06
C ALA A 183 -14.88 -24.33 -3.65
N ARG A 184 -14.32 -23.39 -2.89
CA ARG A 184 -14.79 -23.08 -1.55
C ARG A 184 -16.20 -22.47 -1.52
N MET A 185 -16.54 -21.65 -2.51
CA MET A 185 -17.88 -21.11 -2.67
C MET A 185 -18.90 -22.24 -2.92
N ASP A 186 -18.55 -23.18 -3.80
CA ASP A 186 -19.41 -24.31 -4.11
C ASP A 186 -19.60 -25.23 -2.88
N GLU A 187 -18.55 -25.47 -2.11
CA GLU A 187 -18.61 -26.24 -0.85
C GLU A 187 -19.56 -25.58 0.16
N GLU A 188 -19.46 -24.27 0.38
CA GLU A 188 -20.29 -23.54 1.35
C GLU A 188 -21.77 -23.44 0.88
N ILE A 189 -22.04 -23.36 -0.42
CA ILE A 189 -23.41 -23.39 -0.96
C ILE A 189 -24.07 -24.74 -0.74
N ILE A 190 -23.32 -25.84 -0.84
CA ILE A 190 -23.82 -27.21 -0.60
C ILE A 190 -24.13 -27.40 0.88
N ASP A 191 -23.33 -26.84 1.77
CA ASP A 191 -23.51 -26.94 3.23
C ASP A 191 -24.63 -26.04 3.78
N GLU A 192 -25.24 -25.17 2.96
CA GLU A 192 -26.28 -24.23 3.39
C GLU A 192 -27.49 -24.90 4.07
N ALA A 193 -27.70 -26.19 3.83
CA ALA A 193 -28.76 -26.98 4.44
C ALA A 193 -28.48 -27.40 5.90
N GLN A 194 -27.25 -27.27 6.43
CA GLN A 194 -26.82 -27.85 7.71
C GLN A 194 -26.02 -26.94 8.64
N VAL A 195 -25.59 -25.71 8.25
CA VAL A 195 -24.63 -24.90 9.01
C VAL A 195 -25.16 -23.49 9.34
N ASP A 196 -24.74 -22.99 10.49
CA ASP A 196 -24.96 -21.63 11.00
C ASP A 196 -24.51 -20.58 9.98
N LYS A 197 -25.47 -19.81 9.45
CA LYS A 197 -25.28 -18.75 8.44
C LYS A 197 -24.20 -17.72 8.82
N SER A 198 -23.87 -17.57 10.11
CA SER A 198 -22.83 -16.66 10.58
C SER A 198 -21.40 -17.09 10.19
N LYS A 199 -21.22 -18.36 9.81
CA LYS A 199 -19.92 -18.95 9.42
C LYS A 199 -19.70 -18.99 7.91
N MET A 200 -20.72 -18.75 7.11
CA MET A 200 -20.69 -18.81 5.64
C MET A 200 -20.15 -17.51 5.06
N ARG A 201 -18.84 -17.39 4.95
CA ARG A 201 -18.18 -16.18 4.48
C ARG A 201 -17.89 -16.17 2.98
N PHE A 202 -17.91 -17.33 2.34
CA PHE A 202 -17.61 -17.53 0.92
C PHE A 202 -18.85 -17.86 0.07
N ALA A 203 -19.99 -18.15 0.71
CA ALA A 203 -21.24 -18.52 0.03
C ALA A 203 -21.81 -17.40 -0.87
N TYR A 204 -21.51 -16.13 -0.54
CA TYR A 204 -21.96 -15.01 -1.38
C TYR A 204 -21.08 -14.87 -2.63
N PRO A 205 -21.63 -15.15 -3.82
CA PRO A 205 -20.90 -14.95 -5.07
C PRO A 205 -20.63 -13.45 -5.28
N PRO A 206 -19.41 -13.06 -5.67
CA PRO A 206 -19.17 -11.69 -6.12
C PRO A 206 -19.86 -11.45 -7.46
N GLN A 207 -20.43 -10.26 -7.67
CA GLN A 207 -20.88 -9.85 -8.98
C GLN A 207 -19.72 -9.45 -9.89
N LEU A 208 -18.62 -8.94 -9.29
CA LEU A 208 -17.42 -8.53 -10.02
C LEU A 208 -16.16 -9.05 -9.34
N ILE A 209 -15.32 -9.70 -10.12
CA ILE A 209 -13.94 -10.01 -9.74
C ILE A 209 -12.99 -9.06 -10.47
N ILE A 210 -12.11 -8.42 -9.74
CA ILE A 210 -11.02 -7.58 -10.26
C ILE A 210 -9.70 -8.34 -10.06
N VAL A 211 -8.91 -8.38 -11.11
CA VAL A 211 -7.55 -8.93 -11.08
C VAL A 211 -6.57 -7.77 -11.20
N ASP A 212 -5.64 -7.63 -10.25
CA ASP A 212 -4.53 -6.69 -10.39
C ASP A 212 -3.55 -7.24 -11.43
N GLY A 213 -3.80 -6.87 -12.67
CA GLY A 213 -3.04 -7.34 -13.80
C GLY A 213 -3.70 -7.04 -15.14
N GLY A 214 -2.94 -7.25 -16.20
CA GLY A 214 -3.39 -6.99 -17.56
C GLY A 214 -4.09 -8.20 -18.20
N LYS A 215 -4.26 -8.10 -19.50
CA LYS A 215 -4.96 -9.06 -20.36
C LYS A 215 -4.61 -10.55 -20.13
N PRO A 216 -3.32 -10.96 -19.94
CA PRO A 216 -3.01 -12.39 -19.73
C PRO A 216 -3.62 -12.95 -18.44
N GLN A 217 -3.54 -12.19 -17.34
CA GLN A 217 -4.11 -12.58 -16.05
C GLN A 217 -5.63 -12.65 -16.11
N VAL A 218 -6.28 -11.67 -16.75
CA VAL A 218 -7.74 -11.62 -16.93
C VAL A 218 -8.23 -12.83 -17.72
N ASN A 219 -7.60 -13.16 -18.84
CA ASN A 219 -7.99 -14.30 -19.65
C ASN A 219 -7.82 -15.65 -18.90
N ALA A 220 -6.75 -15.77 -18.13
CA ALA A 220 -6.55 -16.94 -17.29
C ALA A 220 -7.63 -17.06 -16.21
N ALA A 221 -7.96 -15.96 -15.57
CA ALA A 221 -9.02 -15.88 -14.57
C ALA A 221 -10.40 -16.20 -15.17
N ALA A 222 -10.72 -15.64 -16.31
CA ALA A 222 -11.97 -15.90 -17.03
C ALA A 222 -12.15 -17.39 -17.37
N SER A 223 -11.08 -18.09 -17.68
CA SER A 223 -11.16 -19.53 -17.96
C SER A 223 -11.61 -20.38 -16.75
N VAL A 224 -11.43 -19.89 -15.53
CA VAL A 224 -11.91 -20.56 -14.30
C VAL A 224 -13.37 -20.26 -14.04
N LEU A 225 -13.85 -19.10 -14.49
CA LEU A 225 -15.22 -18.61 -14.24
C LEU A 225 -16.22 -19.02 -15.31
N GLN A 226 -15.83 -19.83 -16.30
CA GLN A 226 -16.71 -20.27 -17.38
C GLN A 226 -17.98 -20.91 -16.84
N GLY A 227 -19.14 -20.47 -17.36
CA GLY A 227 -20.46 -20.97 -16.97
C GLY A 227 -21.02 -20.41 -15.65
N ARG A 228 -20.38 -19.38 -15.09
CA ARG A 228 -20.83 -18.69 -13.88
C ARG A 228 -21.22 -17.25 -14.19
N ASP A 229 -22.24 -16.78 -13.50
CA ASP A 229 -22.70 -15.38 -13.59
C ASP A 229 -21.84 -14.49 -12.68
N ILE A 230 -20.54 -14.40 -13.00
CA ILE A 230 -19.56 -13.57 -12.31
C ILE A 230 -18.81 -12.77 -13.36
N PHE A 231 -18.93 -11.46 -13.30
CA PHE A 231 -18.15 -10.56 -14.16
C PHE A 231 -16.69 -10.53 -13.73
N ILE A 232 -15.79 -10.36 -14.68
CA ILE A 232 -14.36 -10.24 -14.41
C ILE A 232 -13.72 -9.15 -15.25
N CYS A 233 -12.85 -8.37 -14.63
CA CYS A 233 -11.97 -7.44 -15.31
C CYS A 233 -10.58 -7.42 -14.69
N GLY A 234 -9.61 -6.90 -15.42
CA GLY A 234 -8.27 -6.62 -14.93
C GLY A 234 -8.05 -5.12 -14.82
N LEU A 235 -7.27 -4.71 -13.83
CA LEU A 235 -6.83 -3.34 -13.68
C LEU A 235 -5.31 -3.28 -13.86
N ALA A 236 -4.86 -2.73 -14.99
CA ALA A 236 -3.44 -2.59 -15.28
C ALA A 236 -2.87 -1.36 -14.58
N LYS A 237 -1.62 -1.48 -14.06
CA LYS A 237 -0.93 -0.40 -13.32
C LYS A 237 -0.67 0.85 -14.16
N ARG A 238 -0.44 0.67 -15.47
CA ARG A 238 -0.21 1.76 -16.41
C ARG A 238 -1.53 2.27 -16.97
N PHE A 239 -1.78 3.56 -16.92
CA PHE A 239 -2.93 4.26 -17.50
C PHE A 239 -4.31 3.94 -16.93
N GLU A 240 -4.40 3.23 -15.79
CA GLU A 240 -5.70 2.86 -15.19
C GLU A 240 -6.61 2.12 -16.19
N GLU A 241 -6.00 1.28 -17.02
CA GLU A 241 -6.68 0.50 -18.06
C GLU A 241 -7.46 -0.65 -17.44
N VAL A 242 -8.76 -0.71 -17.76
CA VAL A 242 -9.62 -1.83 -17.37
C VAL A 242 -9.74 -2.81 -18.55
N TRP A 243 -9.24 -4.02 -18.36
CA TRP A 243 -9.24 -5.07 -19.36
C TRP A 243 -10.38 -6.06 -19.14
N LEU A 244 -11.20 -6.29 -20.18
CA LEU A 244 -12.17 -7.38 -20.21
C LEU A 244 -11.58 -8.64 -20.83
N PRO A 245 -12.12 -9.84 -20.50
CA PRO A 245 -11.69 -11.09 -21.14
C PRO A 245 -11.81 -11.00 -22.66
N HIS A 246 -10.76 -11.47 -23.35
CA HIS A 246 -10.71 -11.53 -24.81
C HIS A 246 -10.87 -10.19 -25.56
N SER A 247 -10.96 -9.07 -24.83
CA SER A 247 -10.99 -7.74 -25.45
C SER A 247 -9.72 -7.43 -26.21
N LYS A 248 -9.84 -6.69 -27.32
CA LYS A 248 -8.67 -6.17 -28.06
C LYS A 248 -8.08 -4.95 -27.39
N ASP A 249 -8.94 -4.06 -26.93
CA ASP A 249 -8.60 -2.76 -26.35
C ASP A 249 -9.10 -2.66 -24.91
N PRO A 250 -8.41 -1.90 -24.06
CA PRO A 250 -8.86 -1.64 -22.71
C PRO A 250 -10.01 -0.63 -22.69
N ILE A 251 -10.78 -0.66 -21.63
CA ILE A 251 -11.71 0.41 -21.28
C ILE A 251 -10.95 1.45 -20.47
N ILE A 252 -11.08 2.72 -20.87
CA ILE A 252 -10.49 3.86 -20.18
C ILE A 252 -11.61 4.68 -19.56
N PHE A 253 -11.64 4.75 -18.25
CA PHE A 253 -12.58 5.60 -17.53
C PHE A 253 -12.14 7.07 -17.56
N PRO A 254 -13.08 8.02 -17.58
CA PRO A 254 -12.76 9.44 -17.39
C PRO A 254 -12.02 9.67 -16.08
N ARG A 255 -11.04 10.58 -16.07
CA ARG A 255 -10.19 10.83 -14.89
C ARG A 255 -10.95 11.30 -13.64
N ASN A 256 -12.09 11.96 -13.84
CA ASN A 256 -12.97 12.42 -12.77
C ASN A 256 -14.13 11.46 -12.46
N SER A 257 -14.07 10.22 -12.98
CA SER A 257 -15.10 9.21 -12.79
C SER A 257 -15.07 8.63 -11.38
N GLU A 258 -16.23 8.51 -10.73
CA GLU A 258 -16.34 7.88 -9.43
C GLU A 258 -16.06 6.36 -9.50
N ALA A 259 -16.35 5.74 -10.64
CA ALA A 259 -15.97 4.35 -10.91
C ALA A 259 -14.45 4.17 -10.91
N LEU A 260 -13.71 5.03 -11.61
CA LEU A 260 -12.25 4.98 -11.61
C LEU A 260 -11.69 5.15 -10.20
N TYR A 261 -12.21 6.12 -9.45
CA TYR A 261 -11.81 6.33 -8.06
C TYR A 261 -12.08 5.09 -7.19
N LEU A 262 -13.22 4.41 -7.38
CA LEU A 262 -13.51 3.16 -6.65
C LEU A 262 -12.54 2.05 -7.06
N PHE A 263 -12.23 1.88 -8.35
CA PHE A 263 -11.23 0.91 -8.82
C PHE A 263 -9.85 1.16 -8.21
N GLN A 264 -9.40 2.42 -8.17
CA GLN A 264 -8.12 2.81 -7.55
C GLN A 264 -8.11 2.44 -6.06
N ARG A 265 -9.17 2.78 -5.32
CA ARG A 265 -9.29 2.42 -3.90
C ARG A 265 -9.24 0.92 -3.67
N ILE A 266 -9.91 0.13 -4.50
CA ILE A 266 -9.92 -1.33 -4.40
C ILE A 266 -8.51 -1.89 -4.63
N ARG A 267 -7.83 -1.42 -5.66
CA ARG A 267 -6.44 -1.80 -5.97
C ARG A 267 -5.49 -1.43 -4.85
N ASP A 268 -5.53 -0.19 -4.40
CA ASP A 268 -4.64 0.31 -3.35
C ASP A 268 -4.84 -0.46 -2.04
N GLU A 269 -6.08 -0.83 -1.73
CA GLU A 269 -6.38 -1.67 -0.57
C GLU A 269 -5.86 -3.10 -0.74
N ALA A 270 -5.93 -3.69 -1.96
CA ALA A 270 -5.36 -4.99 -2.26
C ALA A 270 -3.83 -4.96 -2.07
N HIS A 271 -3.15 -3.97 -2.63
CA HIS A 271 -1.71 -3.76 -2.44
C HIS A 271 -1.34 -3.52 -0.98
N ARG A 272 -2.10 -2.66 -0.27
CA ARG A 272 -1.89 -2.41 1.16
C ARG A 272 -1.99 -3.70 1.97
N PHE A 273 -3.00 -4.52 1.70
CA PHE A 273 -3.22 -5.78 2.40
C PHE A 273 -2.12 -6.81 2.10
N ALA A 274 -1.67 -6.91 0.84
CA ALA A 274 -0.55 -7.73 0.44
C ALA A 274 0.74 -7.29 1.15
N ASN A 275 1.08 -6.00 1.10
CA ASN A 275 2.29 -5.44 1.70
C ASN A 275 2.33 -5.58 3.23
N THR A 276 1.20 -5.51 3.91
CA THR A 276 1.13 -5.74 5.37
C THR A 276 1.64 -7.13 5.75
N TYR A 277 1.35 -8.14 4.96
CA TYR A 277 1.85 -9.49 5.19
C TYR A 277 3.36 -9.60 4.96
N HIS A 278 3.86 -8.98 3.89
CA HIS A 278 5.28 -8.95 3.59
C HIS A 278 6.08 -8.32 4.73
N ARG A 279 5.63 -7.17 5.24
CA ARG A 279 6.27 -6.49 6.38
C ARG A 279 6.26 -7.37 7.63
N SER A 280 5.11 -7.95 7.97
CA SER A 280 4.99 -8.83 9.15
C SER A 280 5.90 -10.05 9.04
N LYS A 281 5.97 -10.68 7.87
CA LYS A 281 6.82 -11.85 7.66
C LYS A 281 8.31 -11.50 7.71
N ARG A 282 8.74 -10.45 7.00
CA ARG A 282 10.14 -9.95 7.06
C ARG A 282 10.53 -9.59 8.49
N SER A 283 9.65 -8.92 9.24
CA SER A 283 9.91 -8.59 10.65
C SER A 283 10.09 -9.85 11.50
N LYS A 284 9.28 -10.89 11.28
CA LYS A 284 9.41 -12.17 11.98
C LYS A 284 10.67 -12.95 11.60
N GLU A 285 11.01 -12.96 10.30
CA GLU A 285 12.22 -13.59 9.80
C GLU A 285 13.49 -12.86 10.29
N GLY A 286 13.49 -11.52 10.28
CA GLY A 286 14.56 -10.72 10.86
C GLY A 286 14.72 -10.97 12.38
N LEU A 287 13.59 -11.06 13.10
CA LEU A 287 13.63 -11.42 14.52
C LEU A 287 14.13 -12.84 14.73
N ALA A 288 13.72 -13.80 13.92
CA ALA A 288 14.20 -15.18 14.00
C ALA A 288 15.71 -15.28 13.78
N SER A 289 16.23 -14.56 12.77
CA SER A 289 17.67 -14.51 12.47
C SER A 289 18.50 -13.88 13.60
N LEU A 290 17.99 -12.81 14.22
CA LEU A 290 18.68 -12.17 15.36
C LEU A 290 18.64 -13.02 16.64
N LEU A 291 17.62 -13.83 16.82
CA LEU A 291 17.50 -14.76 17.94
C LEU A 291 18.24 -16.08 17.69
N ASP A 292 18.77 -16.28 16.47
CA ASP A 292 19.55 -17.47 16.12
C ASP A 292 20.96 -17.33 16.71
N GLY A 293 21.40 -18.32 17.47
CA GLY A 293 22.71 -18.32 18.11
C GLY A 293 22.75 -17.72 19.52
N ILE A 294 21.62 -17.28 20.11
CA ILE A 294 21.59 -16.88 21.52
C ILE A 294 21.58 -18.14 22.40
N ASP A 295 22.61 -18.25 23.26
CA ASP A 295 22.76 -19.36 24.15
C ASP A 295 21.57 -19.50 25.14
N GLY A 296 21.08 -20.70 25.29
CA GLY A 296 19.93 -21.02 26.14
C GLY A 296 18.55 -20.73 25.46
N LEU A 297 18.50 -20.23 24.23
CA LEU A 297 17.27 -19.93 23.49
C LEU A 297 16.96 -21.05 22.48
N GLY A 298 16.38 -22.16 22.96
CA GLY A 298 15.94 -23.25 22.09
C GLY A 298 14.77 -22.87 21.19
N SER A 299 14.46 -23.73 20.21
CA SER A 299 13.46 -23.49 19.15
C SER A 299 12.06 -23.11 19.68
N VAL A 300 11.60 -23.73 20.78
CA VAL A 300 10.30 -23.47 21.39
C VAL A 300 10.23 -22.05 21.99
N ARG A 301 11.25 -21.64 22.73
CA ARG A 301 11.34 -20.31 23.35
C ARG A 301 11.46 -19.22 22.27
N ARG A 302 12.27 -19.48 21.25
CA ARG A 302 12.42 -18.59 20.08
C ARG A 302 11.08 -18.38 19.38
N LYS A 303 10.35 -19.45 19.11
CA LYS A 303 9.01 -19.35 18.51
C LYS A 303 8.05 -18.54 19.38
N SER A 304 8.05 -18.76 20.69
CA SER A 304 7.22 -17.99 21.63
C SER A 304 7.52 -16.49 21.58
N LEU A 305 8.80 -16.09 21.51
CA LEU A 305 9.23 -14.69 21.36
C LEU A 305 8.78 -14.09 20.01
N ILE A 306 8.96 -14.83 18.93
CA ILE A 306 8.57 -14.38 17.59
C ILE A 306 7.06 -14.20 17.48
N ASP A 307 6.29 -15.10 18.05
CA ASP A 307 4.82 -15.03 18.02
C ASP A 307 4.28 -13.92 18.91
N HIS A 308 4.92 -13.65 20.05
CA HIS A 308 4.50 -12.61 21.00
C HIS A 308 4.89 -11.20 20.52
N PHE A 309 6.16 -10.97 20.19
CA PHE A 309 6.66 -9.64 19.85
C PHE A 309 6.54 -9.31 18.36
N GLY A 310 6.71 -10.28 17.48
CA GLY A 310 6.51 -10.18 16.04
C GLY A 310 7.51 -9.28 15.28
N SER A 311 8.33 -8.48 15.99
CA SER A 311 9.37 -7.63 15.38
C SER A 311 10.51 -7.33 16.33
N VAL A 312 11.70 -7.04 15.76
CA VAL A 312 12.90 -6.65 16.52
C VAL A 312 12.66 -5.39 17.33
N ALA A 313 11.98 -4.39 16.74
CA ALA A 313 11.70 -3.13 17.41
C ALA A 313 10.85 -3.30 18.67
N LYS A 314 9.82 -4.14 18.61
CA LYS A 314 8.98 -4.43 19.78
C LYS A 314 9.74 -5.20 20.85
N LEU A 315 10.58 -6.17 20.47
CA LEU A 315 11.35 -6.94 21.43
C LEU A 315 12.43 -6.06 22.10
N ARG A 316 13.07 -5.16 21.37
CA ARG A 316 14.02 -4.17 21.94
C ARG A 316 13.39 -3.18 22.90
N GLY A 317 12.13 -2.81 22.65
CA GLY A 317 11.37 -1.90 23.52
C GLY A 317 10.70 -2.57 24.71
N ALA A 318 10.78 -3.90 24.82
CA ALA A 318 10.17 -4.65 25.92
C ALA A 318 11.06 -4.62 27.17
N SER A 319 10.44 -4.69 28.34
CA SER A 319 11.16 -4.83 29.61
C SER A 319 11.61 -6.27 29.86
N VAL A 320 12.60 -6.44 30.73
CA VAL A 320 13.06 -7.77 31.17
C VAL A 320 11.89 -8.58 31.75
N GLU A 321 11.02 -7.92 32.48
CA GLU A 321 9.84 -8.52 33.11
C GLU A 321 8.83 -9.04 32.08
N GLU A 322 8.59 -8.29 31.01
CA GLU A 322 7.69 -8.71 29.91
C GLU A 322 8.25 -9.94 29.18
N ILE A 323 9.56 -9.96 28.91
CA ILE A 323 10.20 -11.10 28.24
C ILE A 323 10.23 -12.32 29.17
N ALA A 324 10.54 -12.14 30.45
CA ALA A 324 10.58 -13.20 31.44
C ALA A 324 9.18 -13.75 31.80
N GLY A 325 8.12 -13.01 31.49
CA GLY A 325 6.73 -13.46 31.64
C GLY A 325 6.32 -14.55 30.62
N LEU A 326 7.12 -14.78 29.60
CA LEU A 326 6.83 -15.84 28.62
C LEU A 326 7.19 -17.23 29.13
N PRO A 327 6.39 -18.28 28.81
CA PRO A 327 6.62 -19.61 29.28
C PRO A 327 8.03 -20.13 28.96
N GLY A 328 8.76 -20.54 29.98
CA GLY A 328 10.10 -21.13 29.86
C GLY A 328 11.25 -20.12 29.69
N ILE A 329 10.99 -18.82 29.75
CA ILE A 329 12.01 -17.77 29.69
C ILE A 329 12.19 -17.17 31.09
N GLY A 330 13.33 -17.45 31.70
CA GLY A 330 13.69 -16.87 33.00
C GLY A 330 14.38 -15.49 32.83
N ARG A 331 14.46 -14.72 33.94
CA ARG A 331 15.05 -13.37 33.95
C ARG A 331 16.47 -13.31 33.35
N LYS A 332 17.34 -14.29 33.67
CA LYS A 332 18.70 -14.38 33.09
C LYS A 332 18.72 -14.48 31.56
N ILE A 333 17.78 -15.28 31.00
CA ILE A 333 17.67 -15.43 29.56
C ILE A 333 17.10 -14.13 28.92
N ALA A 334 16.14 -13.47 29.58
CA ALA A 334 15.59 -12.20 29.13
C ALA A 334 16.65 -11.09 29.09
N GLU A 335 17.47 -10.99 30.13
CA GLU A 335 18.59 -10.04 30.18
C GLU A 335 19.61 -10.30 29.06
N HIS A 336 20.00 -11.56 28.86
CA HIS A 336 20.92 -11.96 27.80
C HIS A 336 20.39 -11.70 26.38
N ILE A 337 19.07 -11.88 26.16
CA ILE A 337 18.41 -11.52 24.89
C ILE A 337 18.55 -10.02 24.61
N LEU A 338 18.25 -9.15 25.58
CA LEU A 338 18.34 -7.70 25.41
C LEU A 338 19.79 -7.23 25.23
N GLU A 339 20.75 -7.81 25.94
CA GLU A 339 22.18 -7.52 25.74
C GLU A 339 22.62 -7.89 24.33
N SER A 340 22.34 -9.12 23.87
CA SER A 340 22.67 -9.55 22.50
C SER A 340 22.02 -8.68 21.42
N LEU A 341 20.81 -8.20 21.64
CA LEU A 341 20.12 -7.28 20.72
C LEU A 341 20.73 -5.87 20.73
N SER A 342 21.32 -5.43 21.84
CA SER A 342 22.01 -4.15 21.95
C SER A 342 23.39 -4.18 21.29
N GLU A 343 24.15 -5.24 21.44
CA GLU A 343 25.46 -5.45 20.81
C GLU A 343 25.35 -5.54 19.28
N ASN A 344 24.33 -6.21 18.77
CA ASN A 344 24.05 -6.29 17.33
C ASN A 344 23.50 -4.98 16.74
N ALA A 345 23.13 -3.98 17.55
CA ALA A 345 22.66 -2.68 17.05
C ALA A 345 23.75 -1.89 16.33
N SER A 346 25.01 -2.05 16.72
CA SER A 346 26.17 -1.41 16.08
C SER A 346 26.54 -2.02 14.71
N ALA A 347 26.17 -3.29 14.48
CA ALA A 347 26.42 -3.98 13.21
C ALA A 347 25.33 -3.72 12.15
N PHE A 348 24.16 -3.23 12.55
CA PHE A 348 23.01 -2.98 11.67
C PHE A 348 22.62 -1.50 11.57
N SER A 349 23.58 -0.57 11.67
CA SER A 349 23.35 0.87 11.45
C SER A 349 22.96 1.25 10.01
N GLY A 350 22.75 0.29 9.13
CA GLY A 350 22.30 0.47 7.75
C GLY A 350 20.84 0.09 7.46
N VAL A 351 20.01 -0.17 8.48
CA VAL A 351 18.60 -0.50 8.27
C VAL A 351 17.73 0.57 8.92
N ASP A 352 16.86 1.21 8.14
CA ASP A 352 15.85 2.14 8.67
C ASP A 352 14.93 1.39 9.65
N ALA A 353 14.97 1.79 10.90
CA ALA A 353 14.22 1.16 11.99
C ALA A 353 12.67 1.27 11.82
N ALA A 354 12.19 2.19 10.98
CA ALA A 354 10.79 2.42 10.71
C ALA A 354 10.29 1.66 9.47
N THR A 355 11.15 1.48 8.46
CA THR A 355 10.78 0.86 7.17
C THR A 355 11.38 -0.53 6.97
N GLY A 356 12.46 -0.88 7.68
CA GLY A 356 13.20 -2.13 7.50
C GLY A 356 13.96 -2.20 6.17
N GLU A 357 14.18 -1.07 5.51
CA GLU A 357 15.02 -0.99 4.31
C GLU A 357 16.50 -0.90 4.67
N VAL A 358 17.30 -1.73 3.98
CA VAL A 358 18.77 -1.67 4.07
C VAL A 358 19.21 -0.40 3.34
N LEU A 359 19.80 0.53 4.06
CA LEU A 359 20.48 1.68 3.46
C LEU A 359 21.78 1.16 2.84
N ASP A 360 21.78 1.00 1.52
CA ASP A 360 22.94 0.60 0.74
C ASP A 360 24.05 1.65 0.93
N SER A 361 25.14 1.26 1.56
CA SER A 361 26.34 2.06 1.60
C SER A 361 27.11 1.84 0.30
N ALA A 362 26.62 2.42 -0.79
CA ALA A 362 27.37 2.52 -2.02
C ALA A 362 28.24 3.79 -2.02
N ASP A 363 29.49 3.57 -2.39
CA ASP A 363 30.54 4.46 -2.83
C ASP A 363 31.60 4.82 -1.80
N LYS A 364 32.49 3.87 -1.57
CA LYS A 364 33.89 4.20 -1.47
C LYS A 364 34.46 4.27 -2.90
N VAL A 365 34.56 5.48 -3.40
CA VAL A 365 35.39 5.78 -4.56
C VAL A 365 36.84 5.66 -4.09
N ASP A 366 37.49 4.59 -4.51
CA ASP A 366 38.96 4.51 -4.45
C ASP A 366 39.50 5.39 -5.58
N GLY A 367 40.16 6.47 -5.20
CA GLY A 367 41.01 7.25 -6.07
C GLY A 367 42.36 6.57 -6.23
N VAL A 368 42.78 6.38 -7.43
CA VAL A 368 44.16 6.63 -7.95
C VAL A 368 44.00 7.13 -9.38
#